data_f00296e8d34f0f6497cd8c6842021411
#
_entry.id   f00296e8d34f0f6497cd8c6842021411
#
_cell.length_a   1.000
_cell.length_b   1.000
_cell.length_c   1.000
_cell.angle_alpha   90.00
_cell.angle_beta   90.00
_cell.angle_gamma   90.00
#
_symmetry.space_group_name_H-M   'P 1'
#
loop_
_entity.id
_entity.type
_entity.pdbx_description
1 polymer ?
#
loop_
_entity_poly.entity_id
_entity_poly.type
_entity_poly.pdbx_seq_one_letter_code
_entity_poly.pdbx_strand_id
1 'polypeptide(L)'
;IPLMIYYNPAAGFAINAKFAARMFEIDNITSIKSTSPDYCGMMELKNLTHGEINIINGPDEMLLMGLNAGADAGIGTTYNFMLPLVRSVYDNFKSHNMEQAQQSQRKIAHIISSMRSYHTIAATRAMVEAKGYAVGNASFPLKRYDENQKKQIVTDLTKAGWCG
;
A
#
# COMPACT_ATOMS: atom_id res chain seq x y z
N ILE A 1 -6.53 7.63 23.28
CA ILE A 1 -5.78 7.73 22.00
C ILE A 1 -6.52 6.88 20.97
N PRO A 2 -6.86 7.41 19.78
CA PRO A 2 -7.44 6.62 18.70
C PRO A 2 -6.52 5.50 18.26
N LEU A 3 -7.08 4.33 17.95
CA LEU A 3 -6.36 3.14 17.50
C LEU A 3 -6.79 2.77 16.08
N MET A 4 -5.81 2.35 15.29
CA MET A 4 -6.04 1.75 13.97
C MET A 4 -5.69 0.26 14.03
N ILE A 5 -6.63 -0.59 13.61
CA ILE A 5 -6.36 -2.02 13.43
C ILE A 5 -5.44 -2.18 12.22
N TYR A 6 -4.40 -2.98 12.33
CA TYR A 6 -3.64 -3.45 11.17
C TYR A 6 -4.01 -4.91 10.87
N TYR A 7 -4.80 -5.10 9.83
CA TYR A 7 -5.16 -6.42 9.32
C TYR A 7 -4.25 -6.83 8.16
N ASN A 8 -3.52 -7.94 8.38
CA ASN A 8 -2.70 -8.57 7.36
C ASN A 8 -2.95 -10.10 7.40
N PRO A 9 -3.60 -10.70 6.37
CA PRO A 9 -3.86 -12.15 6.34
C PRO A 9 -2.60 -13.00 6.43
N ALA A 10 -1.44 -12.50 5.98
CA ALA A 10 -0.16 -13.19 6.10
C ALA A 10 0.29 -13.40 7.56
N ALA A 11 -0.33 -12.72 8.53
CA ALA A 11 -0.10 -12.95 9.96
C ALA A 11 -0.75 -14.24 10.50
N GLY A 12 -1.46 -15.00 9.64
CA GLY A 12 -1.95 -16.34 9.99
C GLY A 12 -3.38 -16.41 10.52
N PHE A 13 -4.15 -15.32 10.50
CA PHE A 13 -5.57 -15.33 10.86
C PHE A 13 -6.41 -14.55 9.86
N ALA A 14 -7.67 -14.96 9.70
CA ALA A 14 -8.63 -14.28 8.84
C ALA A 14 -9.64 -13.48 9.69
N ILE A 15 -9.89 -12.24 9.28
CA ILE A 15 -10.94 -11.39 9.83
C ILE A 15 -12.00 -11.21 8.74
N ASN A 16 -13.23 -11.62 9.02
CA ASN A 16 -14.36 -11.29 8.14
C ASN A 16 -14.97 -9.92 8.52
N ALA A 17 -15.79 -9.38 7.63
CA ALA A 17 -16.40 -8.06 7.80
C ALA A 17 -17.25 -7.95 9.08
N LYS A 18 -18.01 -9.00 9.44
CA LYS A 18 -18.85 -9.01 10.65
C LYS A 18 -18.02 -8.97 11.92
N PHE A 19 -16.92 -9.74 11.96
CA PHE A 19 -16.01 -9.71 13.10
C PHE A 19 -15.31 -8.36 13.20
N ALA A 20 -14.84 -7.81 12.07
CA ALA A 20 -14.22 -6.48 12.02
C ALA A 20 -15.19 -5.39 12.50
N ALA A 21 -16.47 -5.41 12.06
CA ALA A 21 -17.47 -4.45 12.48
C ALA A 21 -17.65 -4.41 14.02
N ARG A 22 -17.66 -5.57 14.67
CA ARG A 22 -17.74 -5.66 16.14
C ARG A 22 -16.53 -5.02 16.86
N MET A 23 -15.36 -5.00 16.23
CA MET A 23 -14.19 -4.35 16.83
C MET A 23 -14.36 -2.83 16.92
N PHE A 24 -15.19 -2.25 16.04
CA PHE A 24 -15.49 -0.81 16.06
C PHE A 24 -16.56 -0.41 17.10
N GLU A 25 -17.15 -1.37 17.81
CA GLU A 25 -17.98 -1.10 19.02
C GLU A 25 -17.11 -0.65 20.21
N ILE A 26 -15.77 -0.76 20.09
CA ILE A 26 -14.81 -0.27 21.10
C ILE A 26 -14.48 1.20 20.80
N ASP A 27 -14.77 2.09 21.74
CA ASP A 27 -14.75 3.55 21.57
C ASP A 27 -13.52 4.17 20.92
N ASN A 28 -12.34 3.61 21.12
CA ASN A 28 -11.11 4.18 20.56
C ASN A 28 -10.66 3.53 19.24
N ILE A 29 -11.33 2.50 18.76
CA ILE A 29 -10.98 1.88 17.47
C ILE A 29 -11.78 2.60 16.38
N THR A 30 -11.08 3.41 15.57
CA THR A 30 -11.71 4.31 14.60
C THR A 30 -11.39 3.98 13.15
N SER A 31 -10.44 3.07 12.92
CA SER A 31 -9.92 2.81 11.58
C SER A 31 -9.28 1.43 11.45
N ILE A 32 -9.19 0.96 10.21
CA ILE A 32 -8.50 -0.28 9.87
C ILE A 32 -7.63 -0.07 8.63
N LYS A 33 -6.35 -0.48 8.69
CA LYS A 33 -5.54 -0.74 7.50
C LYS A 33 -5.69 -2.20 7.12
N SER A 34 -6.26 -2.46 5.94
CA SER A 34 -6.44 -3.81 5.42
C SER A 34 -5.44 -4.10 4.29
N THR A 35 -4.57 -5.10 4.50
CA THR A 35 -3.65 -5.64 3.48
C THR A 35 -4.22 -6.93 2.88
N SER A 36 -5.54 -7.07 2.88
CA SER A 36 -6.27 -8.17 2.26
C SER A 36 -6.67 -7.83 0.83
N PRO A 37 -6.64 -8.80 -0.10
CA PRO A 37 -7.24 -8.65 -1.43
C PRO A 37 -8.76 -8.83 -1.43
N ASP A 38 -9.39 -9.06 -0.28
CA ASP A 38 -10.84 -9.20 -0.14
C ASP A 38 -11.54 -7.83 -0.16
N TYR A 39 -11.73 -7.30 -1.37
CA TYR A 39 -12.46 -6.05 -1.57
C TYR A 39 -13.97 -6.19 -1.37
N CYS A 40 -14.53 -7.38 -1.53
CA CYS A 40 -15.93 -7.66 -1.20
C CYS A 40 -16.17 -7.51 0.31
N GLY A 41 -15.30 -8.11 1.12
CA GLY A 41 -15.34 -7.94 2.57
C GLY A 41 -15.11 -6.48 3.01
N MET A 42 -14.31 -5.72 2.26
CA MET A 42 -14.12 -4.28 2.52
C MET A 42 -15.42 -3.49 2.30
N MET A 43 -16.13 -3.74 1.19
CA MET A 43 -17.44 -3.12 0.92
C MET A 43 -18.48 -3.52 1.97
N GLU A 44 -18.52 -4.81 2.35
CA GLU A 44 -19.42 -5.28 3.41
C GLU A 44 -19.12 -4.58 4.74
N LEU A 45 -17.85 -4.42 5.10
CA LEU A 45 -17.46 -3.70 6.31
C LEU A 45 -17.91 -2.23 6.29
N LYS A 46 -17.75 -1.52 5.16
CA LYS A 46 -18.26 -0.16 5.00
C LYS A 46 -19.78 -0.10 5.21
N ASN A 47 -20.53 -1.06 4.67
CA ASN A 47 -21.99 -1.14 4.84
C ASN A 47 -22.38 -1.41 6.30
N LEU A 48 -21.74 -2.37 6.96
CA LEU A 48 -22.01 -2.75 8.34
C LEU A 48 -21.72 -1.62 9.35
N THR A 49 -20.82 -0.73 9.00
CA THR A 49 -20.41 0.42 9.83
C THR A 49 -20.99 1.74 9.32
N HIS A 50 -21.99 1.70 8.44
CA HIS A 50 -22.68 2.86 7.87
C HIS A 50 -21.73 3.92 7.26
N GLY A 51 -20.53 3.49 6.84
CA GLY A 51 -19.49 4.37 6.29
C GLY A 51 -18.69 5.17 7.33
N GLU A 52 -18.96 5.00 8.61
CA GLU A 52 -18.38 5.84 9.69
C GLU A 52 -16.92 5.54 9.97
N ILE A 53 -16.45 4.31 9.72
CA ILE A 53 -15.04 3.96 9.96
C ILE A 53 -14.14 4.35 8.80
N ASN A 54 -12.89 4.65 9.14
CA ASN A 54 -11.83 4.88 8.16
C ASN A 54 -11.22 3.55 7.71
N ILE A 55 -11.34 3.22 6.43
CA ILE A 55 -10.69 2.05 5.84
C ILE A 55 -9.50 2.48 5.00
N ILE A 56 -8.32 1.95 5.31
CA ILE A 56 -7.07 2.25 4.61
C ILE A 56 -6.65 1.05 3.78
N ASN A 57 -6.51 1.23 2.47
CA ASN A 57 -6.01 0.19 1.58
C ASN A 57 -4.53 -0.07 1.85
N GLY A 58 -4.14 -1.35 2.03
CA GLY A 58 -2.78 -1.78 2.28
C GLY A 58 -2.00 -2.28 1.06
N PRO A 59 -2.60 -3.03 0.12
CA PRO A 59 -1.90 -3.47 -1.10
C PRO A 59 -1.63 -2.30 -2.05
N ASP A 60 -0.35 -1.95 -2.23
CA ASP A 60 0.06 -0.77 -3.01
C ASP A 60 -0.34 -0.88 -4.49
N GLU A 61 -0.18 -2.07 -5.05
CA GLU A 61 -0.55 -2.41 -6.42
C GLU A 61 -2.06 -2.41 -6.69
N MET A 62 -2.87 -2.28 -5.65
CA MET A 62 -4.32 -2.34 -5.71
C MET A 62 -5.01 -1.11 -5.09
N LEU A 63 -4.30 0.03 -4.98
CA LEU A 63 -4.86 1.23 -4.37
C LEU A 63 -6.19 1.65 -5.01
N LEU A 64 -6.25 1.70 -6.35
CA LEU A 64 -7.46 2.09 -7.07
C LEU A 64 -8.64 1.13 -6.82
N MET A 65 -8.34 -0.18 -6.68
CA MET A 65 -9.37 -1.17 -6.34
C MET A 65 -9.89 -0.96 -4.92
N GLY A 66 -9.00 -0.68 -3.98
CA GLY A 66 -9.38 -0.34 -2.61
C GLY A 66 -10.24 0.92 -2.54
N LEU A 67 -9.88 1.97 -3.25
CA LEU A 67 -10.67 3.21 -3.32
C LEU A 67 -12.07 2.96 -3.91
N ASN A 68 -12.17 2.15 -4.97
CA ASN A 68 -13.47 1.74 -5.55
C ASN A 68 -14.30 0.88 -4.58
N ALA A 69 -13.66 0.10 -3.73
CA ALA A 69 -14.33 -0.71 -2.71
C ALA A 69 -14.68 0.08 -1.42
N GLY A 70 -14.44 1.38 -1.40
CA GLY A 70 -14.80 2.25 -0.30
C GLY A 70 -13.67 2.55 0.70
N ALA A 71 -12.41 2.26 0.36
CA ALA A 71 -11.29 2.75 1.16
C ALA A 71 -11.20 4.29 1.08
N ASP A 72 -10.87 4.90 2.20
CA ASP A 72 -10.76 6.37 2.32
C ASP A 72 -9.39 6.86 1.88
N ALA A 73 -8.36 6.01 2.03
CA ALA A 73 -6.97 6.32 1.70
C ALA A 73 -6.14 5.04 1.46
N GLY A 74 -4.84 5.19 1.28
CA GLY A 74 -3.88 4.08 1.20
C GLY A 74 -2.64 4.33 2.06
N ILE A 75 -2.08 3.25 2.62
CA ILE A 75 -0.78 3.24 3.30
C ILE A 75 0.02 2.08 2.74
N GLY A 76 1.17 2.38 2.14
CA GLY A 76 2.00 1.40 1.50
C GLY A 76 3.50 1.64 1.62
N THR A 77 4.26 0.56 1.63
CA THR A 77 5.72 0.59 1.75
C THR A 77 6.37 1.29 0.55
N THR A 78 5.86 1.04 -0.66
CA THR A 78 6.43 1.58 -1.89
C THR A 78 6.11 3.07 -2.10
N TYR A 79 5.16 3.62 -1.36
CA TYR A 79 4.82 5.04 -1.38
C TYR A 79 6.02 5.93 -0.99
N ASN A 80 6.97 5.40 -0.22
CA ASN A 80 8.16 6.12 0.20
C ASN A 80 9.05 6.56 -0.98
N PHE A 81 9.01 5.87 -2.12
CA PHE A 81 9.82 6.26 -3.27
C PHE A 81 9.00 6.64 -4.52
N MET A 82 7.72 6.26 -4.62
CA MET A 82 6.89 6.58 -5.79
C MET A 82 5.60 7.35 -5.44
N LEU A 83 5.65 8.18 -4.40
CA LEU A 83 4.51 8.97 -3.93
C LEU A 83 3.82 9.79 -5.05
N PRO A 84 4.51 10.42 -6.02
CA PRO A 84 3.83 11.13 -7.10
C PRO A 84 2.86 10.27 -7.92
N LEU A 85 3.23 9.00 -8.21
CA LEU A 85 2.34 8.07 -8.90
C LEU A 85 1.13 7.68 -8.04
N VAL A 86 1.37 7.44 -6.75
CA VAL A 86 0.32 7.11 -5.78
C VAL A 86 -0.66 8.27 -5.64
N ARG A 87 -0.16 9.50 -5.52
CA ARG A 87 -0.98 10.71 -5.50
C ARG A 87 -1.78 10.87 -6.79
N SER A 88 -1.17 10.58 -7.94
CA SER A 88 -1.88 10.61 -9.22
C SER A 88 -3.06 9.63 -9.24
N VAL A 89 -2.93 8.42 -8.68
CA VAL A 89 -4.07 7.50 -8.56
C VAL A 89 -5.16 8.10 -7.69
N TYR A 90 -4.80 8.55 -6.50
CA TYR A 90 -5.75 9.06 -5.52
C TYR A 90 -6.48 10.33 -6.00
N ASP A 91 -5.74 11.32 -6.49
CA ASP A 91 -6.28 12.61 -6.88
C ASP A 91 -7.16 12.48 -8.14
N ASN A 92 -6.77 11.65 -9.11
CA ASN A 92 -7.59 11.38 -10.29
C ASN A 92 -8.85 10.56 -9.95
N PHE A 93 -8.76 9.62 -9.01
CA PHE A 93 -9.95 8.93 -8.50
C PHE A 93 -10.93 9.93 -7.84
N LYS A 94 -10.45 10.81 -6.96
CA LYS A 94 -11.27 11.82 -6.29
C LYS A 94 -11.90 12.85 -7.24
N SER A 95 -11.22 13.14 -8.35
CA SER A 95 -11.73 14.04 -9.40
C SER A 95 -12.53 13.33 -10.50
N HIS A 96 -12.86 12.04 -10.32
CA HIS A 96 -13.59 11.20 -11.28
C HIS A 96 -12.89 11.00 -12.64
N ASN A 97 -11.59 11.28 -12.74
CA ASN A 97 -10.77 10.99 -13.91
C ASN A 97 -10.24 9.55 -13.87
N MET A 98 -11.15 8.60 -14.08
CA MET A 98 -10.87 7.19 -13.88
C MET A 98 -9.82 6.64 -14.86
N GLU A 99 -9.78 7.15 -16.09
CA GLU A 99 -8.78 6.73 -17.09
C GLU A 99 -7.36 7.01 -16.62
N GLN A 100 -7.10 8.22 -16.16
CA GLN A 100 -5.79 8.63 -15.66
C GLN A 100 -5.42 7.90 -14.36
N ALA A 101 -6.40 7.67 -13.46
CA ALA A 101 -6.20 6.87 -12.26
C ALA A 101 -5.76 5.45 -12.62
N GLN A 102 -6.40 4.81 -13.60
CA GLN A 102 -6.03 3.47 -14.07
C GLN A 102 -4.64 3.43 -14.73
N GLN A 103 -4.29 4.44 -15.52
CA GLN A 103 -2.96 4.52 -16.14
C GLN A 103 -1.87 4.59 -15.07
N SER A 104 -2.06 5.43 -14.05
CA SER A 104 -1.12 5.57 -12.93
C SER A 104 -1.04 4.28 -12.10
N GLN A 105 -2.17 3.63 -11.84
CA GLN A 105 -2.20 2.35 -11.11
C GLN A 105 -1.47 1.24 -11.87
N ARG A 106 -1.61 1.16 -13.20
CA ARG A 106 -0.87 0.17 -14.02
C ARG A 106 0.64 0.37 -13.94
N LYS A 107 1.12 1.63 -13.93
CA LYS A 107 2.55 1.93 -13.74
C LYS A 107 3.04 1.45 -12.37
N ILE A 108 2.30 1.74 -11.30
CA ILE A 108 2.60 1.25 -9.95
C ILE A 108 2.68 -0.28 -9.94
N ALA A 109 1.68 -0.97 -10.48
CA ALA A 109 1.64 -2.43 -10.52
C ALA A 109 2.81 -3.02 -11.31
N HIS A 110 3.24 -2.38 -12.41
CA HIS A 110 4.40 -2.81 -13.20
C HIS A 110 5.72 -2.65 -12.43
N ILE A 111 5.92 -1.52 -11.75
CA ILE A 111 7.10 -1.30 -10.90
C ILE A 111 7.14 -2.33 -9.76
N ILE A 112 6.01 -2.56 -9.08
CA ILE A 112 5.93 -3.54 -7.99
C ILE A 112 6.16 -4.96 -8.50
N SER A 113 5.64 -5.31 -9.69
CA SER A 113 5.90 -6.61 -10.31
C SER A 113 7.40 -6.84 -10.55
N SER A 114 8.11 -5.81 -10.99
CA SER A 114 9.56 -5.85 -11.18
C SER A 114 10.34 -5.92 -9.84
N MET A 115 9.74 -5.47 -8.75
CA MET A 115 10.29 -5.59 -7.39
C MET A 115 10.19 -7.01 -6.81
N ARG A 116 9.35 -7.90 -7.35
CA ARG A 116 9.07 -9.22 -6.74
C ARG A 116 10.29 -10.14 -6.63
N SER A 117 11.34 -9.92 -7.44
CA SER A 117 12.61 -10.62 -7.32
C SER A 117 13.47 -10.16 -6.12
N TYR A 118 13.06 -9.10 -5.46
CA TYR A 118 13.75 -8.48 -4.33
C TYR A 118 12.93 -8.55 -3.05
N HIS A 119 13.60 -8.46 -1.91
CA HIS A 119 12.91 -8.29 -0.63
C HIS A 119 12.35 -6.87 -0.53
N THR A 120 11.04 -6.72 -0.47
CA THR A 120 10.32 -5.44 -0.60
C THR A 120 10.86 -4.31 0.28
N ILE A 121 11.04 -4.57 1.59
CA ILE A 121 11.53 -3.53 2.52
C ILE A 121 12.95 -3.10 2.17
N ALA A 122 13.84 -4.05 1.89
CA ALA A 122 15.23 -3.74 1.57
C ALA A 122 15.36 -3.02 0.21
N ALA A 123 14.57 -3.42 -0.79
CA ALA A 123 14.52 -2.74 -2.08
C ALA A 123 13.93 -1.33 -1.96
N THR A 124 12.86 -1.15 -1.19
CA THR A 124 12.30 0.19 -0.91
C THR A 124 13.35 1.12 -0.29
N ARG A 125 14.16 0.62 0.67
CA ARG A 125 15.22 1.43 1.26
C ARG A 125 16.27 1.85 0.21
N ALA A 126 16.67 0.95 -0.68
CA ALA A 126 17.58 1.28 -1.80
C ALA A 126 16.99 2.37 -2.71
N MET A 127 15.69 2.31 -3.00
CA MET A 127 15.01 3.33 -3.80
C MET A 127 14.91 4.68 -3.08
N VAL A 128 14.69 4.68 -1.76
CA VAL A 128 14.69 5.91 -0.95
C VAL A 128 16.09 6.52 -0.87
N GLU A 129 17.14 5.69 -0.78
CA GLU A 129 18.53 6.18 -0.86
C GLU A 129 18.85 6.78 -2.24
N ALA A 130 18.34 6.20 -3.32
CA ALA A 130 18.49 6.78 -4.66
C ALA A 130 17.84 8.17 -4.81
N LYS A 131 16.88 8.51 -3.94
CA LYS A 131 16.29 9.86 -3.83
C LYS A 131 17.13 10.80 -2.96
N GLY A 132 18.28 10.37 -2.44
CA GLY A 132 19.17 11.19 -1.61
C GLY A 132 18.90 11.13 -0.09
N TYR A 133 18.02 10.23 0.38
CA TYR A 133 17.75 10.08 1.82
C TYR A 133 18.55 8.92 2.40
N ALA A 134 19.45 9.20 3.34
CA ALA A 134 20.28 8.19 4.01
C ALA A 134 19.46 7.39 5.04
N VAL A 135 18.82 6.31 4.59
CA VAL A 135 17.98 5.45 5.44
C VAL A 135 18.69 4.16 5.87
N GLY A 136 19.85 3.85 5.31
CA GLY A 136 20.66 2.68 5.62
C GLY A 136 19.99 1.34 5.29
N ASN A 137 20.63 0.24 5.65
CA ASN A 137 20.11 -1.11 5.40
C ASN A 137 18.92 -1.47 6.31
N ALA A 138 18.13 -2.45 5.89
CA ALA A 138 17.11 -3.05 6.72
C ALA A 138 17.73 -3.70 7.98
N SER A 139 16.96 -3.70 9.10
CA SER A 139 17.38 -4.35 10.33
C SER A 139 17.38 -5.88 10.20
N PHE A 140 18.30 -6.56 10.91
CA PHE A 140 18.25 -8.02 11.01
C PHE A 140 16.89 -8.46 11.61
N PRO A 141 16.29 -9.54 11.15
CA PRO A 141 16.77 -10.56 10.19
C PRO A 141 16.43 -10.27 8.71
N LEU A 142 15.97 -9.08 8.35
CA LEU A 142 15.60 -8.76 6.99
C LEU A 142 16.81 -8.76 6.04
N LYS A 143 16.54 -9.04 4.75
CA LYS A 143 17.55 -9.01 3.70
C LYS A 143 18.26 -7.65 3.65
N ARG A 144 19.56 -7.69 3.46
CA ARG A 144 20.41 -6.50 3.21
C ARG A 144 21.01 -6.61 1.82
N TYR A 145 21.18 -5.48 1.17
CA TYR A 145 21.79 -5.35 -0.13
C TYR A 145 23.08 -4.53 -0.05
N ASP A 146 24.11 -5.00 -0.73
CA ASP A 146 25.34 -4.21 -0.94
C ASP A 146 25.11 -3.11 -1.99
N GLU A 147 26.10 -2.23 -2.18
CA GLU A 147 25.96 -1.08 -3.07
C GLU A 147 25.75 -1.46 -4.54
N ASN A 148 26.32 -2.59 -5.00
CA ASN A 148 26.12 -3.07 -6.36
C ASN A 148 24.69 -3.60 -6.56
N GLN A 149 24.20 -4.35 -5.59
CA GLN A 149 22.82 -4.84 -5.58
C GLN A 149 21.80 -3.69 -5.51
N LYS A 150 22.05 -2.66 -4.70
CA LYS A 150 21.21 -1.44 -4.65
C LYS A 150 21.16 -0.74 -6.00
N LYS A 151 22.32 -0.56 -6.66
CA LYS A 151 22.39 0.02 -8.01
C LYS A 151 21.60 -0.81 -9.03
N GLN A 152 21.68 -2.14 -8.92
CA GLN A 152 20.91 -3.03 -9.81
C GLN A 152 19.40 -2.86 -9.59
N ILE A 153 18.95 -2.80 -8.33
CA ILE A 153 17.54 -2.55 -7.98
C ILE A 153 17.05 -1.25 -8.60
N VAL A 154 17.80 -0.16 -8.42
CA VAL A 154 17.46 1.15 -9.00
C VAL A 154 17.36 1.07 -10.52
N THR A 155 18.33 0.41 -11.17
CA THR A 155 18.35 0.23 -12.62
C THR A 155 17.12 -0.53 -13.11
N ASP A 156 16.76 -1.62 -12.44
CA ASP A 156 15.63 -2.46 -12.87
C ASP A 156 14.29 -1.74 -12.66
N LEU A 157 14.12 -1.03 -11.55
CA LEU A 157 12.89 -0.27 -11.31
C LEU A 157 12.78 0.99 -12.21
N THR A 158 13.91 1.60 -12.58
CA THR A 158 13.92 2.68 -13.58
C THR A 158 13.50 2.15 -14.96
N LYS A 159 13.99 0.97 -15.38
CA LYS A 159 13.52 0.31 -16.61
C LYS A 159 12.03 -0.05 -16.56
N ALA A 160 11.51 -0.33 -15.39
CA ALA A 160 10.08 -0.58 -15.15
C ALA A 160 9.24 0.71 -15.11
N GLY A 161 9.84 1.89 -15.30
CA GLY A 161 9.15 3.18 -15.41
C GLY A 161 9.14 4.03 -14.15
N TRP A 162 9.96 3.70 -13.15
CA TRP A 162 10.20 4.64 -12.06
C TRP A 162 11.06 5.80 -12.55
N CYS A 163 10.67 7.02 -12.25
CA CYS A 163 11.36 8.25 -12.65
C CYS A 163 11.47 9.20 -11.46
N GLY A 164 12.39 8.88 -10.53
CA GLY A 164 12.89 9.77 -9.50
C GLY A 164 11.87 10.34 -8.51
#